data_6775d45bf79ecc4d39e2097d23a02805
#
_entry.id   6775d45bf79ecc4d39e2097d23a02805
#
_cell.length_a   1.000
_cell.length_b   1.000
_cell.length_c   1.000
_cell.angle_alpha   90.00
_cell.angle_beta   90.00
_cell.angle_gamma   90.00
#
_symmetry.space_group_name_H-M   'P 1'
#
loop_
_entity.id
_entity.type
_entity.pdbx_description
1 polymer ?
#
loop_
_entity_poly.entity_id
_entity_poly.type
_entity_poly.pdbx_seq_one_letter_code
_entity_poly.pdbx_strand_id
1 'polypeptide(L)'
;YKRQGVDNLLEMLTLTAEVGELKANPNRAAQGTVIEARLDKGRGPVATLLVQNGTLKQGDIIIAGTAVGRVRAMVGDKGQKLTSAGPSVPVEITGLSETPSAGATFNAVADEKLARELVEQRKEEARAKANAPVTKVSLEDLFSQIQAGEMKNLNIIVKADVQGSVEAVKASLEKLSNDEVRVRVIHGGVGAINESDVMLASTSQAIIVGFNVRPDNAARDSAARAHVDMRMYRVIYDAINEIESAMKGMLAPKFREALLGHAEVRQTYKVSGVGTVAGCYVQDGKLQRKDCQVRLVRDGIVTVSYTHLRAHE
;
A
#
# COMPACT_ATOMS: atom_id res chain seq x y z
N TYR A 1 20.10 -15.40 25.97
CA TYR A 1 20.45 -14.78 24.67
C TYR A 1 19.75 -13.43 24.41
N LYS A 2 18.51 -13.19 24.87
CA LYS A 2 17.75 -11.98 24.53
C LYS A 2 18.16 -10.68 25.26
N ARG A 3 19.09 -10.70 26.21
CA ARG A 3 19.54 -9.52 26.97
C ARG A 3 21.06 -9.36 27.06
N GLN A 4 21.83 -10.17 26.31
CA GLN A 4 23.28 -10.04 26.29
C GLN A 4 23.69 -8.76 25.56
N GLY A 5 24.63 -8.01 26.15
CA GLY A 5 25.18 -6.79 25.56
C GLY A 5 24.31 -5.54 25.66
N VAL A 6 23.18 -5.57 26.38
CA VAL A 6 22.32 -4.37 26.54
C VAL A 6 23.06 -3.29 27.32
N ASP A 7 23.76 -3.66 28.38
CA ASP A 7 24.53 -2.70 29.22
C ASP A 7 25.63 -2.03 28.37
N ASN A 8 26.40 -2.81 27.61
CA ASN A 8 27.43 -2.27 26.70
C ASN A 8 26.81 -1.34 25.64
N LEU A 9 25.63 -1.69 25.11
CA LEU A 9 24.91 -0.83 24.15
C LEU A 9 24.54 0.51 24.81
N LEU A 10 24.01 0.48 26.03
CA LEU A 10 23.64 1.68 26.76
C LEU A 10 24.86 2.56 27.07
N GLU A 11 25.97 1.95 27.49
CA GLU A 11 27.25 2.66 27.70
C GLU A 11 27.74 3.35 26.42
N MET A 12 27.71 2.63 25.28
CA MET A 12 28.11 3.19 23.99
C MET A 12 27.19 4.32 23.53
N LEU A 13 25.88 4.20 23.76
CA LEU A 13 24.91 5.26 23.48
C LEU A 13 25.18 6.51 24.33
N THR A 14 25.45 6.32 25.63
CA THR A 14 25.78 7.42 26.52
C THR A 14 27.08 8.13 26.12
N LEU A 15 28.14 7.37 25.81
CA LEU A 15 29.40 7.91 25.32
C LEU A 15 29.22 8.68 24.01
N THR A 16 28.44 8.14 23.07
CA THR A 16 28.15 8.81 21.78
C THR A 16 27.41 10.12 22.00
N ALA A 17 26.45 10.15 22.94
CA ALA A 17 25.70 11.35 23.27
C ALA A 17 26.59 12.42 23.93
N GLU A 18 27.51 12.02 24.82
CA GLU A 18 28.51 12.91 25.44
C GLU A 18 29.45 13.52 24.41
N VAL A 19 29.99 12.71 23.50
CA VAL A 19 30.86 13.19 22.41
C VAL A 19 30.10 14.13 21.47
N GLY A 20 28.80 13.91 21.25
CA GLY A 20 27.95 14.74 20.43
C GLY A 20 27.64 16.12 21.02
N GLU A 21 27.93 16.36 22.31
CA GLU A 21 27.60 17.60 23.04
C GLU A 21 26.19 18.13 22.74
N LEU A 22 25.18 17.25 22.77
CA LEU A 22 23.80 17.60 22.42
C LEU A 22 23.24 18.65 23.39
N LYS A 23 22.85 19.82 22.87
CA LYS A 23 22.36 20.96 23.66
C LYS A 23 20.95 21.33 23.24
N ALA A 24 20.10 21.70 24.21
CA ALA A 24 18.78 22.24 23.99
C ALA A 24 18.48 23.41 24.90
N ASN A 25 17.68 24.36 24.45
CA ASN A 25 17.24 25.49 25.28
C ASN A 25 15.82 25.25 25.80
N PRO A 26 15.63 25.00 27.11
CA PRO A 26 14.32 24.78 27.71
C PRO A 26 13.43 26.05 27.75
N ASN A 27 14.03 27.25 27.67
CA ASN A 27 13.34 28.52 27.86
C ASN A 27 12.77 29.13 26.59
N ARG A 28 12.31 28.29 25.63
CA ARG A 28 11.65 28.73 24.39
C ARG A 28 10.35 27.96 24.16
N ALA A 29 9.60 28.36 23.15
CA ALA A 29 8.43 27.61 22.68
C ALA A 29 8.85 26.17 22.29
N ALA A 30 8.02 25.19 22.64
CA ALA A 30 8.33 23.79 22.41
C ALA A 30 8.39 23.46 20.92
N GLN A 31 9.38 22.67 20.57
CA GLN A 31 9.57 22.12 19.24
C GLN A 31 10.04 20.68 19.38
N GLY A 32 9.60 19.82 18.47
CA GLY A 32 10.02 18.43 18.48
C GLY A 32 9.37 17.62 17.37
N THR A 33 9.30 16.32 17.56
CA THR A 33 8.82 15.38 16.55
C THR A 33 7.69 14.53 17.09
N VAL A 34 6.73 14.22 16.23
CA VAL A 34 5.68 13.22 16.49
C VAL A 34 6.28 11.83 16.32
N ILE A 35 6.28 11.04 17.37
CA ILE A 35 6.77 9.66 17.33
C ILE A 35 5.68 8.76 16.75
N GLU A 36 4.45 8.91 17.28
CA GLU A 36 3.31 8.07 16.95
C GLU A 36 2.01 8.85 17.13
N ALA A 37 0.99 8.49 16.35
CA ALA A 37 -0.34 9.04 16.54
C ALA A 37 -1.40 7.97 16.28
N ARG A 38 -2.48 8.01 17.09
CA ARG A 38 -3.60 7.08 17.03
C ARG A 38 -4.93 7.78 17.29
N LEU A 39 -6.00 7.15 16.88
CA LEU A 39 -7.34 7.60 17.19
C LEU A 39 -7.92 6.76 18.35
N ASP A 40 -8.09 7.38 19.50
CA ASP A 40 -8.72 6.75 20.67
C ASP A 40 -10.23 7.03 20.66
N LYS A 41 -11.04 5.99 20.90
CA LYS A 41 -12.52 6.10 20.85
C LYS A 41 -13.11 7.07 21.87
N GLY A 42 -12.45 7.26 23.02
CA GLY A 42 -12.93 8.14 24.10
C GLY A 42 -12.24 9.48 24.15
N ARG A 43 -10.96 9.53 23.81
CA ARG A 43 -10.11 10.72 23.94
C ARG A 43 -9.89 11.46 22.61
N GLY A 44 -10.32 10.89 21.47
CA GLY A 44 -10.09 11.43 20.14
C GLY A 44 -8.65 11.24 19.67
N PRO A 45 -8.11 12.15 18.84
CA PRO A 45 -6.73 12.09 18.40
C PRO A 45 -5.75 12.17 19.57
N VAL A 46 -4.86 11.19 19.66
CA VAL A 46 -3.81 11.07 20.67
C VAL A 46 -2.48 10.99 19.94
N ALA A 47 -1.50 11.78 20.34
CA ALA A 47 -0.17 11.77 19.73
C ALA A 47 0.91 11.66 20.81
N THR A 48 1.92 10.85 20.56
CA THR A 48 3.15 10.79 21.36
C THR A 48 4.19 11.71 20.72
N LEU A 49 4.58 12.71 21.46
CA LEU A 49 5.56 13.72 21.05
C LEU A 49 6.88 13.51 21.77
N LEU A 50 7.99 13.71 21.07
CA LEU A 50 9.30 13.89 21.69
C LEU A 50 9.67 15.37 21.62
N VAL A 51 9.73 16.01 22.76
CA VAL A 51 10.20 17.39 22.86
C VAL A 51 11.70 17.41 22.61
N GLN A 52 12.16 18.14 21.61
CA GLN A 52 13.58 18.28 21.29
C GLN A 52 14.15 19.61 21.80
N ASN A 53 13.34 20.65 21.80
CA ASN A 53 13.75 21.98 22.21
C ASN A 53 12.56 22.71 22.84
N GLY A 54 12.83 23.62 23.77
CA GLY A 54 11.78 24.33 24.49
C GLY A 54 11.09 23.50 25.56
N THR A 55 10.03 24.04 26.14
CA THR A 55 9.19 23.36 27.13
C THR A 55 7.74 23.41 26.69
N LEU A 56 7.15 22.22 26.48
CA LEU A 56 5.73 22.08 26.19
C LEU A 56 4.92 22.15 27.48
N LYS A 57 3.87 22.96 27.50
CA LYS A 57 2.99 23.11 28.67
C LYS A 57 1.57 22.70 28.33
N GLN A 58 0.84 22.24 29.33
CA GLN A 58 -0.59 22.04 29.20
C GLN A 58 -1.27 23.39 28.87
N GLY A 59 -2.15 23.42 27.87
CA GLY A 59 -2.79 24.64 27.37
C GLY A 59 -2.10 25.27 26.15
N ASP A 60 -0.87 24.87 25.83
CA ASP A 60 -0.17 25.35 24.64
C ASP A 60 -0.92 24.96 23.36
N ILE A 61 -0.83 25.83 22.37
CA ILE A 61 -1.33 25.56 21.03
C ILE A 61 -0.17 25.01 20.20
N ILE A 62 -0.37 23.86 19.58
CA ILE A 62 0.65 23.23 18.75
C ILE A 62 0.15 22.98 17.33
N ILE A 63 1.08 23.06 16.40
CA ILE A 63 0.92 22.64 15.01
C ILE A 63 1.82 21.42 14.84
N ALA A 64 1.27 20.30 14.33
CA ALA A 64 2.00 19.09 14.00
C ALA A 64 1.61 18.64 12.60
N GLY A 65 2.46 18.96 11.60
CA GLY A 65 2.11 18.73 10.20
C GLY A 65 0.87 19.48 9.76
N THR A 66 -0.21 18.75 9.47
CA THR A 66 -1.55 19.30 9.12
C THR A 66 -2.52 19.34 10.31
N ALA A 67 -2.12 18.81 11.47
CA ALA A 67 -2.93 18.87 12.69
C ALA A 67 -2.60 20.11 13.52
N VAL A 68 -3.62 20.72 14.08
CA VAL A 68 -3.51 21.84 15.02
C VAL A 68 -4.41 21.57 16.22
N GLY A 69 -4.01 22.01 17.38
CA GLY A 69 -4.86 21.89 18.57
C GLY A 69 -4.23 22.44 19.82
N ARG A 70 -5.06 22.53 20.85
CA ARG A 70 -4.63 22.92 22.19
C ARG A 70 -4.37 21.69 23.03
N VAL A 71 -3.21 21.59 23.63
CA VAL A 71 -2.83 20.51 24.54
C VAL A 71 -3.79 20.47 25.74
N ARG A 72 -4.70 19.50 25.76
CA ARG A 72 -5.69 19.35 26.84
C ARG A 72 -5.13 18.59 28.02
N ALA A 73 -4.43 17.50 27.74
CA ALA A 73 -3.79 16.66 28.75
C ALA A 73 -2.46 16.15 28.23
N MET A 74 -1.55 15.96 29.16
CA MET A 74 -0.21 15.44 28.93
C MET A 74 0.01 14.25 29.86
N VAL A 75 0.48 13.14 29.33
CA VAL A 75 0.76 11.90 30.06
C VAL A 75 2.18 11.46 29.75
N GLY A 76 2.96 11.22 30.76
CA GLY A 76 4.34 10.74 30.60
C GLY A 76 4.43 9.24 30.35
N ASP A 77 5.63 8.76 30.18
CA ASP A 77 5.98 7.36 29.87
C ASP A 77 5.48 6.34 30.93
N LYS A 78 5.35 6.77 32.18
CA LYS A 78 4.83 5.94 33.28
C LYS A 78 3.34 6.13 33.55
N GLY A 79 2.62 6.80 32.66
CA GLY A 79 1.19 7.07 32.79
C GLY A 79 0.84 8.21 33.74
N GLN A 80 1.84 8.94 34.28
CA GLN A 80 1.65 10.09 35.16
C GLN A 80 1.18 11.33 34.37
N LYS A 81 0.27 12.10 34.96
CA LYS A 81 -0.13 13.39 34.37
C LYS A 81 1.01 14.40 34.53
N LEU A 82 1.33 15.08 33.43
CA LEU A 82 2.35 16.12 33.39
C LEU A 82 1.68 17.47 33.11
N THR A 83 2.21 18.53 33.72
CA THR A 83 1.84 19.92 33.44
C THR A 83 2.81 20.57 32.46
N SER A 84 4.04 20.07 32.38
CA SER A 84 5.07 20.52 31.45
C SER A 84 6.00 19.37 31.05
N ALA A 85 6.60 19.46 29.87
CA ALA A 85 7.60 18.53 29.35
C ALA A 85 8.74 19.33 28.70
N GLY A 86 9.94 19.17 29.24
CA GLY A 86 11.16 19.80 28.74
C GLY A 86 11.80 18.99 27.59
N PRO A 87 13.01 19.40 27.16
CA PRO A 87 13.75 18.69 26.13
C PRO A 87 14.04 17.24 26.50
N SER A 88 14.05 16.36 25.49
CA SER A 88 14.26 14.91 25.58
C SER A 88 13.16 14.13 26.34
N VAL A 89 12.03 14.77 26.65
CA VAL A 89 10.91 14.12 27.36
C VAL A 89 9.89 13.65 26.34
N PRO A 90 9.58 12.33 26.26
CA PRO A 90 8.46 11.82 25.49
C PRO A 90 7.15 12.08 26.28
N VAL A 91 6.12 12.52 25.58
CA VAL A 91 4.82 12.83 26.19
C VAL A 91 3.66 12.47 25.27
N GLU A 92 2.69 11.74 25.79
CA GLU A 92 1.41 11.50 25.12
C GLU A 92 0.50 12.71 25.36
N ILE A 93 -0.03 13.28 24.29
CA ILE A 93 -0.93 14.43 24.36
C ILE A 93 -2.29 14.13 23.75
N THR A 94 -3.29 14.91 24.19
CA THR A 94 -4.62 14.94 23.60
C THR A 94 -5.02 16.37 23.26
N GLY A 95 -5.96 16.53 22.32
CA GLY A 95 -6.52 17.85 21.97
C GLY A 95 -6.18 18.35 20.57
N LEU A 96 -5.54 17.52 19.76
CA LEU A 96 -5.35 17.81 18.34
C LEU A 96 -6.65 17.66 17.54
N SER A 97 -6.77 18.38 16.42
CA SER A 97 -7.92 18.31 15.52
C SER A 97 -7.99 17.02 14.74
N GLU A 98 -6.85 16.43 14.42
CA GLU A 98 -6.70 15.18 13.69
C GLU A 98 -5.41 14.46 14.12
N THR A 99 -5.24 13.22 13.69
CA THR A 99 -4.01 12.45 13.94
C THR A 99 -2.89 12.95 13.02
N PRO A 100 -1.79 13.50 13.58
CA PRO A 100 -0.65 13.92 12.76
C PRO A 100 0.12 12.72 12.20
N SER A 101 0.87 12.94 11.12
CA SER A 101 1.76 11.93 10.57
C SER A 101 2.92 11.63 11.53
N ALA A 102 3.34 10.35 11.57
CA ALA A 102 4.55 9.97 12.29
C ALA A 102 5.78 10.65 11.65
N GLY A 103 6.74 11.07 12.47
CA GLY A 103 7.90 11.84 12.00
C GLY A 103 7.63 13.31 11.69
N ALA A 104 6.39 13.79 11.73
CA ALA A 104 6.08 15.20 11.54
C ALA A 104 6.70 16.06 12.66
N THR A 105 7.22 17.21 12.30
CA THR A 105 7.66 18.20 13.30
C THR A 105 6.48 18.89 13.93
N PHE A 106 6.52 19.11 15.24
CA PHE A 106 5.56 19.97 15.93
C PHE A 106 6.23 21.24 16.44
N ASN A 107 5.45 22.31 16.49
CA ASN A 107 5.86 23.60 17.05
C ASN A 107 4.74 24.15 17.92
N ALA A 108 5.09 24.63 19.11
CA ALA A 108 4.19 25.41 19.93
C ALA A 108 4.14 26.86 19.42
N VAL A 109 2.94 27.41 19.35
CA VAL A 109 2.66 28.76 18.84
C VAL A 109 1.78 29.53 19.81
N ALA A 110 1.86 30.85 19.76
CA ALA A 110 1.11 31.70 20.68
C ALA A 110 -0.32 31.98 20.20
N ASP A 111 -0.53 32.08 18.87
CA ASP A 111 -1.79 32.47 18.25
C ASP A 111 -2.48 31.27 17.57
N GLU A 112 -3.66 30.93 18.09
CA GLU A 112 -4.47 29.82 17.57
C GLU A 112 -5.07 30.12 16.19
N LYS A 113 -5.43 31.40 15.94
CA LYS A 113 -6.04 31.79 14.66
C LYS A 113 -5.03 31.64 13.52
N LEU A 114 -3.84 32.17 13.73
CA LEU A 114 -2.73 32.08 12.79
C LEU A 114 -2.30 30.62 12.56
N ALA A 115 -2.31 29.82 13.62
CA ALA A 115 -2.04 28.38 13.53
C ALA A 115 -3.04 27.64 12.63
N ARG A 116 -4.32 27.94 12.77
CA ARG A 116 -5.38 27.33 11.95
C ARG A 116 -5.29 27.76 10.48
N GLU A 117 -5.05 29.02 10.21
CA GLU A 117 -4.86 29.55 8.84
C GLU A 117 -3.67 28.87 8.16
N LEU A 118 -2.56 28.72 8.85
CA LEU A 118 -1.34 28.10 8.35
C LEU A 118 -1.54 26.61 8.05
N VAL A 119 -2.29 25.91 8.89
CA VAL A 119 -2.64 24.51 8.69
C VAL A 119 -3.59 24.33 7.52
N GLU A 120 -4.58 25.21 7.34
CA GLU A 120 -5.50 25.14 6.21
C GLU A 120 -4.75 25.38 4.88
N GLN A 121 -3.87 26.36 4.84
CA GLN A 121 -3.00 26.59 3.69
C GLN A 121 -2.17 25.34 3.34
N ARG A 122 -1.54 24.69 4.34
CA ARG A 122 -0.79 23.46 4.13
C ARG A 122 -1.65 22.32 3.59
N LYS A 123 -2.90 22.21 4.07
CA LYS A 123 -3.86 21.22 3.57
C LYS A 123 -4.25 21.49 2.13
N GLU A 124 -4.48 22.73 1.77
CA GLU A 124 -4.77 23.13 0.38
C GLU A 124 -3.60 22.84 -0.54
N GLU A 125 -2.38 23.17 -0.13
CA GLU A 125 -1.17 22.85 -0.88
C GLU A 125 -0.96 21.33 -1.06
N ALA A 126 -1.21 20.55 0.00
CA ALA A 126 -1.13 19.08 -0.06
C ALA A 126 -2.20 18.50 -1.00
N ARG A 127 -3.43 19.03 -0.95
CA ARG A 127 -4.52 18.65 -1.88
C ARG A 127 -4.20 19.03 -3.32
N ALA A 128 -3.66 20.23 -3.53
CA ALA A 128 -3.26 20.70 -4.86
C ALA A 128 -2.14 19.83 -5.46
N LYS A 129 -1.17 19.44 -4.64
CA LYS A 129 -0.11 18.50 -5.05
C LYS A 129 -0.64 17.10 -5.36
N ALA A 130 -1.58 16.60 -4.55
CA ALA A 130 -2.21 15.28 -4.77
C ALA A 130 -3.12 15.28 -6.01
N ASN A 131 -3.78 16.40 -6.31
CA ASN A 131 -4.67 16.60 -7.45
C ASN A 131 -3.95 17.19 -8.67
N ALA A 132 -2.64 17.47 -8.58
CA ALA A 132 -1.89 17.92 -9.75
C ALA A 132 -2.11 16.88 -10.87
N PRO A 133 -2.59 17.30 -12.05
CA PRO A 133 -2.88 16.37 -13.12
C PRO A 133 -1.60 15.60 -13.42
N VAL A 134 -1.63 14.31 -13.14
CA VAL A 134 -0.64 13.38 -13.73
C VAL A 134 -0.63 13.73 -15.20
N THR A 135 0.49 14.20 -15.69
CA THR A 135 0.81 14.72 -17.02
C THR A 135 -0.28 14.38 -18.03
N LYS A 136 -0.82 15.38 -18.74
CA LYS A 136 -1.84 15.18 -19.78
C LYS A 136 -1.40 13.98 -20.60
N VAL A 137 -2.05 12.84 -20.40
CA VAL A 137 -1.78 11.63 -21.18
C VAL A 137 -2.05 12.03 -22.61
N SER A 138 -1.01 12.12 -23.43
CA SER A 138 -1.16 12.40 -24.84
C SER A 138 -1.93 11.24 -25.47
N LEU A 139 -2.65 11.49 -26.57
CA LEU A 139 -3.32 10.42 -27.31
C LEU A 139 -2.32 9.32 -27.72
N GLU A 140 -1.06 9.69 -27.97
CA GLU A 140 0.03 8.76 -28.27
C GLU A 140 0.40 7.87 -27.06
N ASP A 141 0.42 8.44 -25.84
CA ASP A 141 0.62 7.67 -24.61
C ASP A 141 -0.56 6.72 -24.34
N LEU A 142 -1.80 7.14 -24.68
CA LEU A 142 -2.99 6.31 -24.57
C LEU A 142 -2.94 5.14 -25.57
N PHE A 143 -2.51 5.39 -26.79
CA PHE A 143 -2.31 4.34 -27.79
C PHE A 143 -1.19 3.37 -27.42
N SER A 144 -0.09 3.86 -26.86
CA SER A 144 1.00 3.01 -26.36
C SER A 144 0.58 2.17 -25.16
N GLN A 145 -0.24 2.71 -24.24
CA GLN A 145 -0.83 1.96 -23.12
C GLN A 145 -1.83 0.89 -23.58
N ILE A 146 -2.64 1.18 -24.60
CA ILE A 146 -3.57 0.21 -25.20
C ILE A 146 -2.80 -0.91 -25.93
N GLN A 147 -1.69 -0.60 -26.60
CA GLN A 147 -0.83 -1.60 -27.23
C GLN A 147 0.00 -2.44 -26.24
N ALA A 148 0.35 -1.88 -25.08
CA ALA A 148 1.09 -2.59 -24.03
C ALA A 148 0.25 -3.59 -23.22
N GLY A 149 -1.06 -3.70 -23.48
CA GLY A 149 -2.01 -4.46 -22.68
C GLY A 149 -2.53 -3.64 -21.49
N GLU A 150 -3.81 -3.80 -21.13
CA GLU A 150 -4.42 -3.09 -20.01
C GLU A 150 -3.69 -3.45 -18.70
N MET A 151 -2.91 -2.51 -18.17
CA MET A 151 -2.34 -2.66 -16.82
C MET A 151 -3.48 -2.74 -15.81
N LYS A 152 -3.56 -3.86 -15.10
CA LYS A 152 -4.60 -4.08 -14.09
C LYS A 152 -4.28 -3.28 -12.85
N ASN A 153 -5.26 -2.57 -12.31
CA ASN A 153 -5.12 -1.84 -11.05
C ASN A 153 -5.74 -2.64 -9.91
N LEU A 154 -4.97 -2.84 -8.85
CA LEU A 154 -5.46 -3.39 -7.59
C LEU A 154 -5.57 -2.23 -6.59
N ASN A 155 -6.78 -1.71 -6.41
CA ASN A 155 -7.06 -0.64 -5.47
C ASN A 155 -7.19 -1.19 -4.05
N ILE A 156 -6.55 -0.55 -3.09
CA ILE A 156 -6.56 -0.96 -1.69
C ILE A 156 -6.89 0.23 -0.79
N ILE A 157 -7.69 0.00 0.24
CA ILE A 157 -7.89 0.91 1.36
C ILE A 157 -7.18 0.30 2.57
N VAL A 158 -6.31 1.06 3.23
CA VAL A 158 -5.56 0.59 4.40
C VAL A 158 -6.11 1.25 5.66
N LYS A 159 -6.46 0.45 6.66
CA LYS A 159 -6.82 0.91 8.00
C LYS A 159 -5.92 0.24 9.03
N ALA A 160 -5.35 1.02 9.94
CA ALA A 160 -4.49 0.48 10.99
C ALA A 160 -4.77 1.13 12.35
N ASP A 161 -4.18 0.58 13.41
CA ASP A 161 -4.31 1.07 14.78
C ASP A 161 -3.55 2.38 15.01
N VAL A 162 -2.40 2.55 14.33
CA VAL A 162 -1.54 3.74 14.44
C VAL A 162 -1.11 4.24 13.06
N GLN A 163 -0.76 5.52 12.97
CA GLN A 163 -0.38 6.18 11.72
C GLN A 163 0.87 5.55 11.09
N GLY A 164 1.88 5.21 11.88
CA GLY A 164 3.09 4.55 11.38
C GLY A 164 2.80 3.19 10.74
N SER A 165 1.83 2.42 11.27
CA SER A 165 1.38 1.16 10.66
C SER A 165 0.71 1.38 9.32
N VAL A 166 -0.12 2.44 9.17
CA VAL A 166 -0.76 2.79 7.88
C VAL A 166 0.32 3.05 6.82
N GLU A 167 1.32 3.87 7.17
CA GLU A 167 2.39 4.25 6.25
C GLU A 167 3.28 3.05 5.88
N ALA A 168 3.62 2.20 6.85
CA ALA A 168 4.43 1.00 6.63
C ALA A 168 3.71 -0.01 5.72
N VAL A 169 2.43 -0.28 5.98
CA VAL A 169 1.61 -1.19 5.17
C VAL A 169 1.46 -0.63 3.76
N LYS A 170 1.11 0.66 3.62
CA LYS A 170 1.00 1.34 2.33
C LYS A 170 2.28 1.21 1.52
N ALA A 171 3.42 1.62 2.07
CA ALA A 171 4.71 1.56 1.39
C ALA A 171 5.11 0.13 1.00
N SER A 172 4.77 -0.86 1.83
CA SER A 172 5.07 -2.27 1.55
C SER A 172 4.20 -2.83 0.43
N LEU A 173 2.90 -2.50 0.41
CA LEU A 173 1.99 -2.97 -0.62
C LEU A 173 2.24 -2.28 -1.98
N GLU A 174 2.53 -0.98 -2.00
CA GLU A 174 2.84 -0.25 -3.23
C GLU A 174 4.12 -0.76 -3.91
N LYS A 175 5.10 -1.27 -3.14
CA LYS A 175 6.32 -1.90 -3.68
C LYS A 175 6.08 -3.21 -4.43
N LEU A 176 4.94 -3.86 -4.24
CA LEU A 176 4.57 -5.08 -4.97
C LEU A 176 4.19 -4.81 -6.43
N SER A 177 3.94 -3.56 -6.79
CA SER A 177 3.56 -3.17 -8.15
C SER A 177 4.59 -3.67 -9.18
N ASN A 178 4.10 -4.20 -10.29
CA ASN A 178 4.89 -4.66 -11.43
C ASN A 178 4.30 -4.10 -12.74
N ASP A 179 4.88 -4.45 -13.87
CA ASP A 179 4.48 -3.95 -15.19
C ASP A 179 3.08 -4.43 -15.63
N GLU A 180 2.54 -5.50 -15.05
CA GLU A 180 1.26 -6.08 -15.41
C GLU A 180 0.13 -5.70 -14.43
N VAL A 181 0.47 -5.51 -13.11
CA VAL A 181 -0.48 -5.16 -12.06
C VAL A 181 0.07 -4.04 -11.19
N ARG A 182 -0.66 -2.95 -11.11
CA ARG A 182 -0.33 -1.81 -10.24
C ARG A 182 -1.14 -1.86 -8.96
N VAL A 183 -0.47 -1.96 -7.82
CA VAL A 183 -1.09 -1.81 -6.50
C VAL A 183 -1.18 -0.34 -6.15
N ARG A 184 -2.38 0.14 -5.86
CA ARG A 184 -2.63 1.54 -5.52
C ARG A 184 -3.40 1.64 -4.20
N VAL A 185 -2.78 2.24 -3.19
CA VAL A 185 -3.48 2.58 -1.96
C VAL A 185 -4.22 3.90 -2.14
N ILE A 186 -5.54 3.81 -2.34
CA ILE A 186 -6.40 4.98 -2.62
C ILE A 186 -6.75 5.77 -1.36
N HIS A 187 -6.79 5.10 -0.20
CA HIS A 187 -7.04 5.73 1.09
C HIS A 187 -6.30 4.98 2.20
N GLY A 188 -5.73 5.75 3.13
CA GLY A 188 -5.12 5.24 4.36
C GLY A 188 -5.64 6.01 5.57
N GLY A 189 -6.02 5.31 6.63
CA GLY A 189 -6.55 5.96 7.82
C GLY A 189 -6.34 5.15 9.10
N VAL A 190 -6.36 5.87 10.22
CA VAL A 190 -6.18 5.31 11.56
C VAL A 190 -7.53 5.00 12.19
N GLY A 191 -7.61 3.91 12.92
CA GLY A 191 -8.80 3.49 13.67
C GLY A 191 -9.58 2.35 13.02
N ALA A 192 -10.75 2.05 13.56
CA ALA A 192 -11.62 0.99 13.07
C ALA A 192 -12.09 1.26 11.64
N ILE A 193 -12.38 0.19 10.90
CA ILE A 193 -13.03 0.30 9.59
C ILE A 193 -14.48 0.71 9.83
N ASN A 194 -14.92 1.75 9.14
CA ASN A 194 -16.28 2.31 9.24
C ASN A 194 -17.06 2.15 7.93
N GLU A 195 -18.34 2.50 7.95
CA GLU A 195 -19.21 2.41 6.78
C GLU A 195 -18.75 3.27 5.61
N SER A 196 -18.17 4.45 5.87
CA SER A 196 -17.64 5.33 4.80
C SER A 196 -16.46 4.68 4.07
N ASP A 197 -15.61 3.93 4.78
CA ASP A 197 -14.53 3.16 4.16
C ASP A 197 -15.08 2.08 3.21
N VAL A 198 -16.17 1.42 3.61
CA VAL A 198 -16.85 0.40 2.79
C VAL A 198 -17.50 1.02 1.55
N MET A 199 -18.16 2.16 1.70
CA MET A 199 -18.74 2.89 0.56
C MET A 199 -17.68 3.31 -0.45
N LEU A 200 -16.54 3.81 0.03
CA LEU A 200 -15.39 4.16 -0.82
C LEU A 200 -14.84 2.93 -1.53
N ALA A 201 -14.69 1.79 -0.82
CA ALA A 201 -14.21 0.55 -1.39
C ALA A 201 -15.16 0.02 -2.48
N SER A 202 -16.47 0.05 -2.24
CA SER A 202 -17.47 -0.37 -3.22
C SER A 202 -17.41 0.48 -4.49
N THR A 203 -17.33 1.81 -4.36
CA THR A 203 -17.29 2.72 -5.51
C THR A 203 -16.00 2.60 -6.33
N SER A 204 -14.87 2.36 -5.66
CA SER A 204 -13.56 2.28 -6.30
C SER A 204 -13.10 0.85 -6.59
N GLN A 205 -13.95 -0.14 -6.37
CA GLN A 205 -13.63 -1.57 -6.52
C GLN A 205 -12.36 -1.95 -5.77
N ALA A 206 -12.24 -1.46 -4.53
CA ALA A 206 -11.07 -1.65 -3.70
C ALA A 206 -11.26 -2.75 -2.66
N ILE A 207 -10.17 -3.40 -2.27
CA ILE A 207 -10.10 -4.31 -1.12
C ILE A 207 -9.75 -3.50 0.13
N ILE A 208 -10.38 -3.80 1.25
CA ILE A 208 -10.05 -3.18 2.54
C ILE A 208 -9.06 -4.07 3.29
N VAL A 209 -7.89 -3.52 3.58
CA VAL A 209 -6.83 -4.14 4.40
C VAL A 209 -6.85 -3.49 5.78
N GLY A 210 -7.25 -4.24 6.79
CA GLY A 210 -7.22 -3.86 8.20
C GLY A 210 -5.99 -4.43 8.89
N PHE A 211 -5.11 -3.57 9.40
CA PHE A 211 -3.94 -3.99 10.15
C PHE A 211 -4.13 -3.72 11.63
N ASN A 212 -4.21 -4.78 12.44
CA ASN A 212 -4.45 -4.73 13.88
C ASN A 212 -5.72 -3.97 14.31
N VAL A 213 -6.68 -3.82 13.40
CA VAL A 213 -7.99 -3.19 13.65
C VAL A 213 -9.13 -4.16 13.32
N ARG A 214 -10.34 -3.79 13.72
CA ARG A 214 -11.55 -4.52 13.39
C ARG A 214 -12.60 -3.58 12.81
N PRO A 215 -13.46 -4.07 11.90
CA PRO A 215 -14.60 -3.31 11.44
C PRO A 215 -15.60 -3.09 12.58
N ASP A 216 -16.31 -1.98 12.55
CA ASP A 216 -17.50 -1.80 13.38
C ASP A 216 -18.68 -2.65 12.82
N ASN A 217 -19.77 -2.73 13.57
CA ASN A 217 -20.91 -3.57 13.17
C ASN A 217 -21.58 -3.04 11.88
N ALA A 218 -21.68 -1.71 11.75
CA ALA A 218 -22.27 -1.08 10.57
C ALA A 218 -21.42 -1.34 9.30
N ALA A 219 -20.09 -1.23 9.43
CA ALA A 219 -19.17 -1.54 8.33
C ALA A 219 -19.25 -3.02 7.92
N ARG A 220 -19.38 -3.94 8.88
CA ARG A 220 -19.52 -5.37 8.59
C ARG A 220 -20.78 -5.67 7.79
N ASP A 221 -21.91 -5.13 8.23
CA ASP A 221 -23.20 -5.32 7.57
C ASP A 221 -23.22 -4.65 6.19
N SER A 222 -22.63 -3.47 6.07
CA SER A 222 -22.51 -2.74 4.81
C SER A 222 -21.63 -3.48 3.82
N ALA A 223 -20.47 -4.01 4.25
CA ALA A 223 -19.57 -4.78 3.40
C ALA A 223 -20.21 -6.09 2.89
N ALA A 224 -20.97 -6.77 3.74
CA ALA A 224 -21.70 -7.97 3.32
C ALA A 224 -22.75 -7.65 2.24
N ARG A 225 -23.47 -6.53 2.36
CA ARG A 225 -24.45 -6.07 1.35
C ARG A 225 -23.80 -5.61 0.05
N ALA A 226 -22.66 -4.91 0.16
CA ALA A 226 -21.94 -4.34 -0.98
C ALA A 226 -20.93 -5.32 -1.60
N HIS A 227 -20.79 -6.55 -1.07
CA HIS A 227 -19.81 -7.55 -1.48
C HIS A 227 -18.37 -7.02 -1.51
N VAL A 228 -18.01 -6.16 -0.54
CA VAL A 228 -16.67 -5.62 -0.39
C VAL A 228 -15.81 -6.62 0.39
N ASP A 229 -14.66 -6.99 -0.17
CA ASP A 229 -13.71 -7.88 0.51
C ASP A 229 -12.92 -7.11 1.57
N MET A 230 -12.94 -7.62 2.81
CA MET A 230 -12.22 -7.05 3.94
C MET A 230 -11.29 -8.10 4.53
N ARG A 231 -10.00 -7.82 4.53
CA ARG A 231 -8.95 -8.71 5.05
C ARG A 231 -8.29 -8.09 6.28
N MET A 232 -8.20 -8.89 7.36
CA MET A 232 -7.67 -8.45 8.65
C MET A 232 -6.35 -9.14 8.93
N TYR A 233 -5.29 -8.35 9.17
CA TYR A 233 -3.96 -8.87 9.43
C TYR A 233 -3.41 -8.36 10.75
N ARG A 234 -2.51 -9.12 11.35
CA ARG A 234 -1.70 -8.75 12.51
C ARG A 234 -0.21 -8.76 12.21
N VAL A 235 0.16 -9.47 11.16
CA VAL A 235 1.54 -9.59 10.69
C VAL A 235 1.60 -9.03 9.29
N ILE A 236 2.53 -8.12 9.03
CA ILE A 236 2.63 -7.42 7.72
C ILE A 236 2.97 -8.38 6.58
N TYR A 237 3.75 -9.43 6.87
CA TYR A 237 4.12 -10.43 5.86
C TYR A 237 2.93 -11.24 5.35
N ASP A 238 1.93 -11.50 6.20
CA ASP A 238 0.71 -12.20 5.79
C ASP A 238 -0.07 -11.36 4.78
N ALA A 239 -0.18 -10.03 5.03
CA ALA A 239 -0.81 -9.11 4.10
C ALA A 239 -0.05 -9.05 2.76
N ILE A 240 1.27 -8.95 2.78
CA ILE A 240 2.12 -8.93 1.58
C ILE A 240 1.91 -10.21 0.76
N ASN A 241 2.03 -11.38 1.37
CA ASN A 241 1.91 -12.68 0.69
C ASN A 241 0.52 -12.89 0.08
N GLU A 242 -0.54 -12.49 0.79
CA GLU A 242 -1.92 -12.65 0.28
C GLU A 242 -2.19 -11.70 -0.89
N ILE A 243 -1.75 -10.45 -0.81
CA ILE A 243 -1.88 -9.48 -1.91
C ILE A 243 -1.03 -9.91 -3.12
N GLU A 244 0.19 -10.40 -2.90
CA GLU A 244 1.02 -10.96 -3.98
C GLU A 244 0.33 -12.15 -4.66
N SER A 245 -0.30 -13.02 -3.89
CA SER A 245 -1.07 -14.16 -4.42
C SER A 245 -2.30 -13.70 -5.21
N ALA A 246 -3.00 -12.68 -4.73
CA ALA A 246 -4.12 -12.07 -5.44
C ALA A 246 -3.67 -11.44 -6.77
N MET A 247 -2.54 -10.74 -6.79
CA MET A 247 -1.95 -10.20 -8.02
C MET A 247 -1.62 -11.30 -9.02
N LYS A 248 -1.00 -12.41 -8.56
CA LYS A 248 -0.72 -13.58 -9.43
C LYS A 248 -2.00 -14.16 -10.05
N GLY A 249 -3.10 -14.20 -9.28
CA GLY A 249 -4.41 -14.63 -9.76
C GLY A 249 -5.05 -13.68 -10.78
N MET A 250 -4.67 -12.41 -10.77
CA MET A 250 -5.13 -11.42 -11.76
C MET A 250 -4.39 -11.53 -13.10
N LEU A 251 -3.21 -12.16 -13.15
CA LEU A 251 -2.43 -12.28 -14.38
C LEU A 251 -3.14 -13.19 -15.39
N ALA A 252 -2.99 -12.85 -16.69
CA ALA A 252 -3.41 -13.76 -17.74
C ALA A 252 -2.54 -15.03 -17.72
N PRO A 253 -3.10 -16.21 -17.94
CA PRO A 253 -2.31 -17.43 -17.99
C PRO A 253 -1.26 -17.32 -19.11
N LYS A 254 0.01 -17.47 -18.76
CA LYS A 254 1.09 -17.54 -19.74
C LYS A 254 1.14 -18.96 -20.28
N PHE A 255 0.80 -19.12 -21.56
CA PHE A 255 0.88 -20.41 -22.25
C PHE A 255 2.33 -20.66 -22.68
N ARG A 256 2.87 -21.81 -22.31
CA ARG A 256 4.13 -22.30 -22.83
C ARG A 256 3.82 -23.36 -23.87
N GLU A 257 4.37 -23.18 -25.07
CA GLU A 257 4.28 -24.20 -26.09
C GLU A 257 5.05 -25.45 -25.63
N ALA A 258 4.37 -26.56 -25.58
CA ALA A 258 4.97 -27.87 -25.34
C ALA A 258 4.88 -28.69 -26.62
N LEU A 259 6.02 -29.11 -27.12
CA LEU A 259 6.08 -29.97 -28.29
C LEU A 259 5.51 -31.34 -27.92
N LEU A 260 4.43 -31.76 -28.58
CA LEU A 260 3.76 -33.03 -28.33
C LEU A 260 4.33 -34.17 -29.20
N GLY A 261 4.86 -33.86 -30.37
CA GLY A 261 5.45 -34.83 -31.28
C GLY A 261 5.68 -34.27 -32.65
N HIS A 262 6.36 -35.03 -33.48
CA HIS A 262 6.63 -34.73 -34.86
C HIS A 262 5.94 -35.73 -35.80
N ALA A 263 5.44 -35.23 -36.92
CA ALA A 263 4.87 -36.06 -37.98
C ALA A 263 5.40 -35.63 -39.34
N GLU A 264 5.72 -36.56 -40.16
CA GLU A 264 6.19 -36.38 -41.52
C GLU A 264 5.05 -36.59 -42.50
N VAL A 265 4.85 -35.63 -43.43
CA VAL A 265 3.89 -35.75 -44.51
C VAL A 265 4.48 -36.68 -45.58
N ARG A 266 3.92 -37.89 -45.74
CA ARG A 266 4.39 -38.86 -46.71
C ARG A 266 3.65 -38.76 -48.05
N GLN A 267 2.36 -38.42 -48.02
CA GLN A 267 1.55 -38.34 -49.26
C GLN A 267 0.43 -37.32 -49.08
N THR A 268 0.08 -36.66 -50.15
CA THR A 268 -1.06 -35.73 -50.20
C THR A 268 -2.15 -36.25 -51.09
N TYR A 269 -3.41 -36.12 -50.65
CA TYR A 269 -4.60 -36.57 -51.41
C TYR A 269 -5.52 -35.38 -51.64
N LYS A 270 -6.06 -35.29 -52.86
CA LYS A 270 -7.12 -34.31 -53.18
C LYS A 270 -8.48 -34.96 -52.91
N VAL A 271 -9.22 -34.45 -51.92
CA VAL A 271 -10.55 -34.94 -51.57
C VAL A 271 -11.58 -33.91 -51.98
N SER A 272 -12.59 -34.30 -52.75
CA SER A 272 -13.66 -33.42 -53.19
C SER A 272 -14.46 -32.90 -52.00
N GLY A 273 -14.64 -31.55 -51.93
CA GLY A 273 -15.34 -30.89 -50.82
C GLY A 273 -14.51 -30.59 -49.56
N VAL A 274 -13.29 -31.14 -49.44
CA VAL A 274 -12.42 -30.92 -48.25
C VAL A 274 -11.12 -30.19 -48.62
N GLY A 275 -10.64 -30.38 -49.84
CA GLY A 275 -9.37 -29.82 -50.31
C GLY A 275 -8.24 -30.87 -50.32
N THR A 276 -7.02 -30.41 -50.05
CA THR A 276 -5.85 -31.30 -49.99
C THR A 276 -5.66 -31.83 -48.55
N VAL A 277 -5.66 -33.14 -48.39
CA VAL A 277 -5.45 -33.89 -47.13
C VAL A 277 -4.05 -34.48 -47.16
N ALA A 278 -3.33 -34.33 -46.00
CA ALA A 278 -1.99 -34.86 -45.85
C ALA A 278 -2.03 -36.19 -45.10
N GLY A 279 -1.48 -37.23 -45.72
CA GLY A 279 -1.18 -38.52 -45.05
C GLY A 279 0.12 -38.39 -44.29
N CYS A 280 0.04 -38.39 -42.97
CA CYS A 280 1.17 -38.14 -42.06
C CYS A 280 1.58 -39.41 -41.32
N TYR A 281 2.88 -39.58 -41.15
CA TYR A 281 3.47 -40.62 -40.30
C TYR A 281 4.06 -39.97 -39.04
N VAL A 282 3.63 -40.43 -37.86
CA VAL A 282 4.13 -39.88 -36.61
C VAL A 282 5.52 -40.45 -36.33
N GLN A 283 6.52 -39.58 -36.28
CA GLN A 283 7.92 -39.97 -36.03
C GLN A 283 8.21 -40.17 -34.57
N ASP A 284 7.70 -39.23 -33.74
CA ASP A 284 7.82 -39.27 -32.27
C ASP A 284 6.61 -38.66 -31.59
N GLY A 285 6.46 -38.96 -30.31
CA GLY A 285 5.41 -38.38 -29.46
C GLY A 285 4.01 -38.81 -29.85
N LYS A 286 3.04 -37.85 -29.77
CA LYS A 286 1.61 -38.10 -30.10
C LYS A 286 0.97 -36.89 -30.75
N LEU A 287 0.04 -37.14 -31.66
CA LEU A 287 -0.83 -36.11 -32.20
C LEU A 287 -2.18 -36.13 -31.48
N GLN A 288 -2.67 -34.98 -31.05
CA GLN A 288 -3.97 -34.83 -30.40
C GLN A 288 -4.90 -34.04 -31.30
N ARG A 289 -6.20 -34.41 -31.30
CA ARG A 289 -7.22 -33.75 -32.17
C ARG A 289 -7.74 -32.44 -31.56
N LYS A 290 -7.70 -32.32 -30.23
CA LYS A 290 -8.18 -31.15 -29.48
C LYS A 290 -7.03 -30.47 -28.75
N ASP A 291 -7.15 -29.16 -28.59
CA ASP A 291 -6.24 -28.34 -27.77
C ASP A 291 -4.76 -28.37 -28.21
N CYS A 292 -4.51 -28.59 -29.50
CA CYS A 292 -3.16 -28.53 -30.07
C CYS A 292 -3.09 -27.67 -31.30
N GLN A 293 -1.93 -27.08 -31.56
CA GLN A 293 -1.59 -26.36 -32.77
C GLN A 293 -0.63 -27.22 -33.61
N VAL A 294 -0.77 -27.12 -34.93
CA VAL A 294 0.11 -27.82 -35.87
C VAL A 294 0.87 -26.79 -36.67
N ARG A 295 2.19 -26.93 -36.74
CA ARG A 295 3.07 -26.13 -37.59
C ARG A 295 3.57 -26.96 -38.74
N LEU A 296 3.32 -26.50 -39.95
CA LEU A 296 3.89 -27.09 -41.15
C LEU A 296 5.28 -26.49 -41.39
N VAL A 297 6.31 -27.33 -41.32
CA VAL A 297 7.71 -26.95 -41.56
C VAL A 297 8.15 -27.51 -42.89
N ARG A 298 8.71 -26.67 -43.79
CA ARG A 298 9.35 -27.07 -45.02
C ARG A 298 10.75 -26.46 -45.08
N ASP A 299 11.75 -27.27 -45.35
CA ASP A 299 13.15 -26.83 -45.44
C ASP A 299 13.62 -26.05 -44.20
N GLY A 300 13.15 -26.47 -43.01
CA GLY A 300 13.46 -25.82 -41.73
C GLY A 300 12.67 -24.53 -41.45
N ILE A 301 11.79 -24.10 -42.34
CA ILE A 301 11.02 -22.86 -42.19
C ILE A 301 9.55 -23.19 -41.90
N VAL A 302 8.98 -22.57 -40.87
CA VAL A 302 7.54 -22.67 -40.58
C VAL A 302 6.74 -21.94 -41.66
N THR A 303 6.06 -22.68 -42.48
CA THR A 303 5.28 -22.12 -43.61
C THR A 303 3.89 -21.70 -43.18
N VAL A 304 3.23 -22.47 -42.32
CA VAL A 304 1.87 -22.21 -41.80
C VAL A 304 1.71 -22.77 -40.40
N SER A 305 0.93 -22.09 -39.60
CA SER A 305 0.48 -22.57 -38.29
C SER A 305 -1.04 -22.74 -38.31
N TYR A 306 -1.53 -23.92 -37.97
CA TYR A 306 -2.94 -24.24 -37.89
C TYR A 306 -3.37 -24.49 -36.45
N THR A 307 -4.53 -23.97 -36.06
CA THR A 307 -5.09 -24.15 -34.71
C THR A 307 -5.91 -25.42 -34.54
N HIS A 308 -6.23 -26.14 -35.64
CA HIS A 308 -7.10 -27.30 -35.60
C HIS A 308 -6.59 -28.41 -36.53
N LEU A 309 -6.52 -29.62 -36.02
CA LEU A 309 -6.37 -30.85 -36.78
C LEU A 309 -7.79 -31.39 -37.12
N ARG A 310 -8.13 -31.46 -38.36
CA ARG A 310 -9.29 -32.23 -38.86
C ARG A 310 -8.77 -33.60 -39.29
N ALA A 311 -9.09 -34.63 -38.52
CA ALA A 311 -8.87 -36.00 -38.98
C ALA A 311 -10.11 -36.48 -39.76
N HIS A 312 -9.93 -36.93 -40.98
CA HIS A 312 -10.87 -37.77 -41.67
C HIS A 312 -10.44 -39.22 -41.48
N GLU A 313 -11.34 -40.04 -40.88
CA GLU A 313 -11.22 -41.49 -40.86
C GLU A 313 -11.55 -42.08 -42.24
#